data_a7b31dbb0dc8c5e2b7026b2f0a6b4732
#
_entry.id   a7b31dbb0dc8c5e2b7026b2f0a6b4732
#
_cell.length_a   1.000
_cell.length_b   1.000
_cell.length_c   1.000
_cell.angle_alpha   90.00
_cell.angle_beta   90.00
_cell.angle_gamma   90.00
#
_symmetry.space_group_name_H-M   'P 1'
#
loop_
_entity.id
_entity.type
_entity.pdbx_description
1 polymer ?
#
loop_
_entity_poly.entity_id
_entity_poly.type
_entity_poly.pdbx_seq_one_letter_code
_entity_poly.pdbx_strand_id
1 'polypeptide(L)'
;GRTLKMLCLRLKIKIRIITKEQYNQTLGALAGIDGFPLKEEVYTGDGFTDEMLVFKGFDNALLDRFLVEFKKLHLTRIGLKAVLTEHNINWDSIALHEELLAEDKKMHEN
;
A
#
# COMPACT_ATOMS: atom_id res chain seq x y z
N GLY A 1 6.18 9.32 -5.91
CA GLY A 1 6.80 10.53 -6.32
C GLY A 1 6.02 11.79 -5.99
N ARG A 2 6.51 12.87 -6.49
CA ARG A 2 5.95 14.20 -6.25
C ARG A 2 4.49 14.32 -6.72
N THR A 3 4.20 13.76 -7.89
CA THR A 3 2.84 13.82 -8.46
C THR A 3 1.83 13.10 -7.58
N LEU A 4 2.21 11.94 -7.04
CA LEU A 4 1.35 11.19 -6.14
C LEU A 4 1.10 11.97 -4.84
N LYS A 5 2.13 12.58 -4.28
CA LYS A 5 2.00 13.41 -3.06
C LYS A 5 1.04 14.57 -3.30
N MET A 6 1.12 15.22 -4.45
CA MET A 6 0.24 16.33 -4.78
C MET A 6 -1.20 15.88 -4.96
N LEU A 7 -1.43 14.70 -5.56
CA LEU A 7 -2.76 14.13 -5.68
C LEU A 7 -3.36 13.87 -4.30
N CYS A 8 -2.60 13.24 -3.41
CA CYS A 8 -3.06 12.97 -2.05
C CYS A 8 -3.38 14.24 -1.30
N LEU A 9 -2.54 15.27 -1.42
CA LEU A 9 -2.78 16.56 -0.79
C LEU A 9 -4.07 17.19 -1.29
N ARG A 10 -4.32 17.18 -2.61
CA ARG A 10 -5.51 17.74 -3.22
C ARG A 10 -6.79 17.04 -2.75
N LEU A 11 -6.73 15.72 -2.57
CA LEU A 11 -7.88 14.93 -2.10
C LEU A 11 -7.96 14.84 -0.58
N LYS A 12 -7.08 15.55 0.14
CA LYS A 12 -7.00 15.55 1.62
C LYS A 12 -6.71 14.17 2.20
N ILE A 13 -5.85 13.43 1.52
CA ILE A 13 -5.41 12.10 1.93
C ILE A 13 -4.06 12.22 2.61
N LYS A 14 -3.93 11.64 3.80
CA LYS A 14 -2.64 11.56 4.49
C LYS A 14 -1.80 10.48 3.83
N ILE A 15 -0.54 10.79 3.55
CA ILE A 15 0.39 9.84 2.96
C ILE A 15 1.48 9.49 3.97
N ARG A 16 1.81 8.20 4.05
CA ARG A 16 2.91 7.72 4.87
C ARG A 16 3.85 6.90 3.99
N ILE A 17 5.11 7.30 3.94
CA ILE A 17 6.13 6.61 3.17
C ILE A 17 6.78 5.58 4.07
N ILE A 18 6.80 4.32 3.63
CA ILE A 18 7.35 3.21 4.37
C ILE A 18 8.73 2.89 3.81
N THR A 19 9.73 2.78 4.70
CA THR A 19 11.08 2.41 4.31
C THR A 19 11.24 0.90 4.38
N LYS A 20 12.29 0.38 3.73
CA LYS A 20 12.59 -1.05 3.69
C LYS A 20 12.73 -1.64 5.09
N GLU A 21 13.31 -0.91 6.02
CA GLU A 21 13.51 -1.35 7.40
C GLU A 21 12.20 -1.64 8.12
N GLN A 22 11.09 -1.14 7.61
CA GLN A 22 9.76 -1.30 8.19
C GLN A 22 8.94 -2.42 7.53
N TYR A 23 9.52 -3.19 6.62
CA TYR A 23 8.78 -4.23 5.89
C TYR A 23 8.31 -5.38 6.77
N ASN A 24 8.88 -5.56 7.96
CA ASN A 24 8.45 -6.59 8.91
C ASN A 24 7.34 -6.11 9.86
N GLN A 25 6.97 -4.83 9.80
CA GLN A 25 5.86 -4.32 10.61
C GLN A 25 4.52 -4.77 10.03
N THR A 26 3.53 -4.98 10.89
CA THR A 26 2.19 -5.30 10.39
C THR A 26 1.61 -4.09 9.66
N LEU A 27 0.73 -4.34 8.71
CA LEU A 27 0.04 -3.26 7.99
C LEU A 27 -0.77 -2.40 8.95
N GLY A 28 -1.37 -3.01 9.98
CA GLY A 28 -2.08 -2.28 11.02
C GLY A 28 -1.18 -1.31 11.78
N ALA A 29 0.03 -1.74 12.14
CA ALA A 29 1.00 -0.88 12.82
C ALA A 29 1.45 0.28 11.93
N LEU A 30 1.73 0.01 10.67
CA LEU A 30 2.13 1.05 9.72
C LEU A 30 1.02 2.06 9.47
N ALA A 31 -0.23 1.63 9.53
CA ALA A 31 -1.39 2.50 9.38
C ALA A 31 -1.78 3.24 10.67
N GLY A 32 -1.09 2.96 11.78
CA GLY A 32 -1.37 3.61 13.06
C GLY A 32 -2.63 3.15 13.74
N ILE A 33 -3.05 1.91 13.49
CA ILE A 33 -4.26 1.34 14.10
C ILE A 33 -3.99 0.90 15.53
N ASP A 34 -4.88 1.26 16.47
CA ASP A 34 -4.77 0.87 17.87
C ASP A 34 -4.74 -0.65 18.00
N GLY A 35 -3.92 -1.17 18.89
CA GLY A 35 -3.77 -2.60 19.08
C GLY A 35 -2.71 -3.25 18.21
N PHE A 36 -2.04 -2.47 17.34
CA PHE A 36 -0.97 -2.95 16.47
C PHE A 36 0.31 -2.17 16.75
N PRO A 37 1.07 -2.53 17.80
CA PRO A 37 2.30 -1.81 18.12
C PRO A 37 3.38 -2.06 17.09
N LEU A 38 4.26 -1.07 16.90
CA LEU A 38 5.44 -1.22 16.07
C LEU A 38 6.43 -2.15 16.76
N LYS A 39 7.05 -3.02 16.00
CA LYS A 39 8.12 -3.90 16.48
C LYS A 39 9.43 -3.12 16.54
N GLU A 40 10.26 -3.43 17.51
CA GLU A 40 11.59 -2.83 17.63
C GLU A 40 12.56 -3.40 16.60
N GLU A 41 12.31 -4.63 16.15
CA GLU A 41 13.17 -5.32 15.19
C GLU A 41 13.10 -4.62 13.82
N VAL A 42 14.26 -4.53 13.18
CA VAL A 42 14.40 -3.93 11.86
C VAL A 42 14.48 -5.03 10.82
N TYR A 43 13.75 -4.85 9.70
CA TYR A 43 13.85 -5.79 8.59
C TYR A 43 15.21 -5.70 7.93
N THR A 44 15.91 -6.82 7.79
CA THR A 44 17.26 -6.89 7.23
C THR A 44 17.35 -7.69 5.93
N GLY A 45 16.23 -8.20 5.43
CA GLY A 45 16.19 -8.95 4.17
C GLY A 45 16.34 -8.05 2.94
N ASP A 46 16.29 -8.67 1.78
CA ASP A 46 16.44 -7.96 0.50
C ASP A 46 15.22 -7.12 0.12
N GLY A 47 14.05 -7.46 0.64
CA GLY A 47 12.82 -6.75 0.34
C GLY A 47 12.36 -6.94 -1.09
N PHE A 48 11.76 -5.90 -1.63
CA PHE A 48 11.30 -5.87 -3.02
C PHE A 48 11.49 -4.45 -3.57
N THR A 49 11.52 -4.32 -4.89
CA THR A 49 11.71 -3.03 -5.56
C THR A 49 10.42 -2.46 -6.15
N ASP A 50 9.36 -3.26 -6.24
CA ASP A 50 8.06 -2.80 -6.75
C ASP A 50 7.47 -1.75 -5.83
N GLU A 51 6.82 -0.75 -6.42
CA GLU A 51 6.07 0.22 -5.66
C GLU A 51 4.67 -0.36 -5.35
N MET A 52 4.20 -0.11 -4.14
CA MET A 52 2.94 -0.68 -3.64
C MET A 52 2.16 0.40 -2.90
N LEU A 53 0.85 0.45 -3.11
CA LEU A 53 -0.03 1.37 -2.39
C LEU A 53 -1.01 0.58 -1.53
N VAL A 54 -1.18 1.02 -0.28
CA VAL A 54 -2.18 0.45 0.63
C VAL A 54 -3.09 1.58 1.09
N PHE A 55 -4.39 1.38 0.91
CA PHE A 55 -5.40 2.39 1.24
C PHE A 55 -6.07 2.05 2.56
N LYS A 56 -6.13 3.04 3.47
CA LYS A 56 -6.81 2.90 4.76
C LYS A 56 -7.93 3.92 4.85
N GLY A 57 -9.13 3.45 5.22
CA GLY A 57 -10.24 4.35 5.51
C GLY A 57 -10.86 5.02 4.30
N PHE A 58 -10.62 4.50 3.11
CA PHE A 58 -11.24 5.01 1.88
C PHE A 58 -12.65 4.42 1.76
N ASP A 59 -13.65 5.28 1.55
CA ASP A 59 -14.96 4.81 1.10
C ASP A 59 -14.91 4.59 -0.41
N ASN A 60 -15.96 4.01 -0.97
CA ASN A 60 -16.00 3.70 -2.40
C ASN A 60 -15.90 4.96 -3.27
N ALA A 61 -16.53 6.04 -2.87
CA ALA A 61 -16.51 7.28 -3.63
C ALA A 61 -15.09 7.87 -3.70
N LEU A 62 -14.39 7.91 -2.56
CA LEU A 62 -13.03 8.43 -2.51
C LEU A 62 -12.07 7.54 -3.28
N LEU A 63 -12.22 6.21 -3.16
CA LEU A 63 -11.37 5.27 -3.88
C LEU A 63 -11.55 5.42 -5.40
N ASP A 64 -12.79 5.49 -5.86
CA ASP A 64 -13.09 5.68 -7.28
C ASP A 64 -12.48 6.99 -7.81
N ARG A 65 -12.65 8.07 -7.05
CA ARG A 65 -12.09 9.37 -7.42
C ARG A 65 -10.57 9.33 -7.48
N PHE A 66 -9.94 8.69 -6.50
CA PHE A 66 -8.49 8.53 -6.47
C PHE A 66 -8.00 7.76 -7.70
N LEU A 67 -8.64 6.65 -8.03
CA LEU A 67 -8.23 5.80 -9.15
C LEU A 67 -8.40 6.52 -10.49
N VAL A 68 -9.46 7.32 -10.67
CA VAL A 68 -9.66 8.13 -11.87
C VAL A 68 -8.52 9.13 -12.03
N GLU A 69 -8.22 9.90 -10.98
CA GLU A 69 -7.15 10.89 -11.02
C GLU A 69 -5.77 10.25 -11.18
N PHE A 70 -5.56 9.10 -10.54
CA PHE A 70 -4.34 8.31 -10.64
C PHE A 70 -4.06 7.93 -12.09
N LYS A 71 -5.08 7.49 -12.80
CA LYS A 71 -4.98 7.12 -14.20
C LYS A 71 -4.74 8.36 -15.08
N LYS A 72 -5.43 9.47 -14.83
CA LYS A 72 -5.25 10.72 -15.57
C LYS A 72 -3.82 11.25 -15.46
N LEU A 73 -3.18 11.06 -14.31
CA LEU A 73 -1.83 11.54 -14.05
C LEU A 73 -0.75 10.54 -14.50
N HIS A 74 -1.15 9.47 -15.18
CA HIS A 74 -0.23 8.43 -15.70
C HIS A 74 0.61 7.78 -14.62
N LEU A 75 0.03 7.55 -13.44
CA LEU A 75 0.69 6.88 -12.31
C LEU A 75 0.54 5.36 -12.36
N THR A 76 0.05 4.83 -13.47
CA THR A 76 -0.27 3.40 -13.63
C THR A 76 0.93 2.47 -13.52
N ARG A 77 2.17 2.99 -13.51
CA ARG A 77 3.37 2.20 -13.24
C ARG A 77 3.34 1.56 -11.84
N ILE A 78 2.59 2.16 -10.90
CA ILE A 78 2.38 1.58 -9.58
C ILE A 78 1.18 0.64 -9.69
N GLY A 79 1.46 -0.61 -10.10
CA GLY A 79 0.39 -1.58 -10.37
C GLY A 79 -0.12 -2.32 -9.14
N LEU A 80 0.68 -2.37 -8.07
CA LEU A 80 0.32 -3.13 -6.88
C LEU A 80 -0.42 -2.24 -5.88
N LYS A 81 -1.73 -2.47 -5.74
CA LYS A 81 -2.61 -1.68 -4.86
C LYS A 81 -3.49 -2.61 -4.03
N ALA A 82 -3.65 -2.28 -2.76
CA ALA A 82 -4.49 -3.05 -1.85
C ALA A 82 -5.23 -2.12 -0.91
N VAL A 83 -6.39 -2.56 -0.43
CA VAL A 83 -7.13 -1.89 0.63
C VAL A 83 -6.86 -2.64 1.93
N LEU A 84 -6.60 -1.89 3.01
CA LEU A 84 -6.41 -2.48 4.33
C LEU A 84 -7.73 -3.10 4.80
N THR A 85 -7.70 -4.37 5.17
CA THR A 85 -8.88 -5.13 5.60
C THR A 85 -8.58 -5.90 6.88
N GLU A 86 -9.61 -6.46 7.50
CA GLU A 86 -9.44 -7.37 8.65
C GLU A 86 -8.62 -8.59 8.28
N HIS A 87 -8.65 -8.98 7.01
CA HIS A 87 -7.92 -10.14 6.50
C HIS A 87 -6.41 -9.90 6.44
N ASN A 88 -5.98 -8.71 5.99
CA ASN A 88 -4.56 -8.43 5.79
C ASN A 88 -3.93 -7.52 6.85
N ILE A 89 -4.69 -7.04 7.82
CA ILE A 89 -4.20 -6.09 8.83
C ILE A 89 -3.03 -6.62 9.64
N ASN A 90 -2.94 -7.94 9.81
CA ASN A 90 -1.85 -8.61 10.53
C ASN A 90 -0.67 -8.99 9.65
N TRP A 91 -0.78 -8.80 8.34
CA TRP A 91 0.31 -9.12 7.41
C TRP A 91 1.37 -8.03 7.44
N ASP A 92 2.61 -8.39 7.13
CA ASP A 92 3.65 -7.41 6.85
C ASP A 92 3.68 -7.08 5.35
N SER A 93 4.54 -6.12 4.98
CA SER A 93 4.64 -5.69 3.59
C SER A 93 5.15 -6.81 2.66
N ILE A 94 6.00 -7.70 3.17
CA ILE A 94 6.53 -8.82 2.38
C ILE A 94 5.40 -9.78 2.02
N ALA A 95 4.57 -10.16 2.98
CA ALA A 95 3.44 -11.07 2.73
C ALA A 95 2.43 -10.44 1.77
N LEU A 96 2.13 -9.15 1.93
CA LEU A 96 1.23 -8.46 1.03
C LEU A 96 1.78 -8.41 -0.39
N HIS A 97 3.06 -8.10 -0.54
CA HIS A 97 3.71 -8.04 -1.84
C HIS A 97 3.61 -9.39 -2.58
N GLU A 98 3.90 -10.49 -1.87
CA GLU A 98 3.80 -11.83 -2.43
C GLU A 98 2.38 -12.16 -2.90
N GLU A 99 1.38 -11.81 -2.09
CA GLU A 99 -0.02 -12.06 -2.43
C GLU A 99 -0.47 -11.26 -3.64
N LEU A 100 -0.09 -9.98 -3.72
CA LEU A 100 -0.45 -9.14 -4.85
C LEU A 100 0.23 -9.60 -6.13
N LEU A 101 1.46 -10.07 -6.06
CA LEU A 101 2.14 -10.64 -7.22
C LEU A 101 1.46 -11.93 -7.69
N ALA A 102 1.02 -12.77 -6.76
CA ALA A 102 0.31 -14.01 -7.10
C ALA A 102 -1.03 -13.71 -7.78
N GLU A 103 -1.78 -12.72 -7.29
CA GLU A 103 -3.04 -12.30 -7.90
C GLU A 103 -2.82 -11.72 -9.30
N ASP A 104 -1.82 -10.87 -9.46
CA ASP A 104 -1.47 -10.27 -10.74
C ASP A 104 -1.10 -11.33 -11.76
N LYS A 105 -0.30 -12.32 -11.36
CA LYS A 105 0.08 -13.44 -12.21
C LYS A 105 -1.14 -14.24 -12.67
N LYS A 106 -2.07 -14.52 -11.77
CA LYS A 106 -3.30 -15.24 -12.11
C LYS A 106 -4.10 -14.48 -13.16
N MET A 107 -4.20 -13.17 -13.05
CA MET A 107 -4.94 -12.35 -14.00
C MET A 107 -4.33 -12.38 -15.40
N HIS A 108 -3.03 -12.63 -15.50
CA HIS A 108 -2.32 -12.63 -16.78
C HIS A 108 -2.10 -14.04 -17.37
N GLU A 109 -2.54 -15.10 -16.69
CA GLU A 109 -2.38 -16.49 -17.15
C GLU A 109 -3.46 -16.95 -18.13
N ASN A 110 -4.42 -16.14 -18.42
CA ASN A 110 -5.53 -16.51 -19.31
C ASN A 110 -5.20 -16.22 -20.78
#